data_2ec1e60af5d8ed2938e785c148e7017d
#
_entry.id   2ec1e60af5d8ed2938e785c148e7017d
#
_cell.length_a   1.000
_cell.length_b   1.000
_cell.length_c   1.000
_cell.angle_alpha   90.00
_cell.angle_beta   90.00
_cell.angle_gamma   90.00
#
_symmetry.space_group_name_H-M   'P 1'
#
loop_
_entity.id
_entity.type
_entity.pdbx_description
1 polymer ?
#
loop_
_entity_poly.entity_id
_entity_poly.type
_entity_poly.pdbx_seq_one_letter_code
_entity_poly.pdbx_strand_id
1 'polypeptide(L)'
;MASIPNLNFAKWSQGTENEKAEFVKELGAAYTDIGFITIRNHGFGEDVQDELYHKASEFFGLEKSIKAAYEIDGLAGQRGYTSFGKEHAKGNEAADLKEFWQVGQPNPAYEGPEYHNNVSVGELPEFALSFKLAYQQLEGIGRELLKAIAVYLELDINYFESWVQGGNSILRAIHYPPITIDPGNSVRAGQHEDINLITLLMGASAEGLQVLNKNNEWIGITAIPGSLVVNVGDMLQRLTNGVMKSTTHRVVNPPRETWGTSRYSIPFFLHPVGKMPLNALSNCISNDRPKAFEDITAGNYLEQRLIEIGLKK
;
A
#
# COMPACT_ATOMS: atom_id res chain seq x y z
N MET A 1 19.69 7.76 15.29
CA MET A 1 18.26 7.52 15.01
C MET A 1 18.20 6.40 13.98
N ALA A 2 17.42 5.36 14.19
CA ALA A 2 17.22 4.33 13.17
C ALA A 2 16.46 4.96 12.00
N SER A 3 17.10 5.09 10.87
CA SER A 3 16.48 5.59 9.63
C SER A 3 16.12 4.41 8.74
N ILE A 4 15.01 4.53 8.01
CA ILE A 4 14.64 3.53 7.01
C ILE A 4 15.67 3.56 5.88
N PRO A 5 16.22 2.39 5.46
CA PRO A 5 17.20 2.32 4.38
C PRO A 5 16.69 2.93 3.07
N ASN A 6 17.54 3.69 2.38
CA ASN A 6 17.22 4.32 1.09
C ASN A 6 18.04 3.66 -0.02
N LEU A 7 17.40 2.79 -0.80
CA LEU A 7 18.03 1.97 -1.82
C LEU A 7 17.98 2.66 -3.19
N ASN A 8 19.03 2.44 -4.01
CA ASN A 8 19.05 2.89 -5.38
C ASN A 8 18.46 1.81 -6.31
N PHE A 9 17.20 1.98 -6.73
CA PHE A 9 16.50 1.01 -7.56
C PHE A 9 17.15 0.81 -8.95
N ALA A 10 17.87 1.80 -9.47
CA ALA A 10 18.61 1.65 -10.73
C ALA A 10 19.70 0.56 -10.66
N LYS A 11 20.25 0.24 -9.47
CA LYS A 11 21.15 -0.91 -9.29
C LYS A 11 20.48 -2.23 -9.65
N TRP A 12 19.17 -2.37 -9.34
CA TRP A 12 18.39 -3.56 -9.70
C TRP A 12 17.98 -3.54 -11.17
N SER A 13 17.39 -2.45 -11.65
CA SER A 13 16.74 -2.40 -12.96
C SER A 13 17.72 -2.25 -14.13
N GLN A 14 18.90 -1.65 -13.92
CA GLN A 14 19.85 -1.29 -14.96
C GLN A 14 21.30 -1.63 -14.60
N GLY A 15 21.55 -2.07 -13.38
CA GLY A 15 22.89 -2.33 -12.86
C GLY A 15 23.52 -3.62 -13.37
N THR A 16 24.81 -3.76 -13.10
CA THR A 16 25.58 -5.00 -13.28
C THR A 16 25.08 -6.08 -12.32
N GLU A 17 25.47 -7.34 -12.56
CA GLU A 17 25.10 -8.45 -11.66
C GLU A 17 25.57 -8.23 -10.20
N ASN A 18 26.72 -7.58 -10.01
CA ASN A 18 27.21 -7.24 -8.67
C ASN A 18 26.33 -6.17 -8.00
N GLU A 19 25.89 -5.15 -8.74
CA GLU A 19 24.99 -4.11 -8.22
C GLU A 19 23.60 -4.66 -7.90
N LYS A 20 23.07 -5.56 -8.74
CA LYS A 20 21.84 -6.29 -8.46
C LYS A 20 21.94 -7.13 -7.20
N ALA A 21 23.03 -7.88 -7.03
CA ALA A 21 23.28 -8.69 -5.83
C ALA A 21 23.38 -7.83 -4.56
N GLU A 22 24.03 -6.66 -4.64
CA GLU A 22 24.08 -5.70 -3.54
C GLU A 22 22.69 -5.18 -3.20
N PHE A 23 21.89 -4.76 -4.20
CA PHE A 23 20.51 -4.30 -3.99
C PHE A 23 19.65 -5.37 -3.31
N VAL A 24 19.70 -6.62 -3.78
CA VAL A 24 18.96 -7.76 -3.22
C VAL A 24 19.33 -7.99 -1.77
N LYS A 25 20.62 -7.93 -1.43
CA LYS A 25 21.11 -8.08 -0.06
C LYS A 25 20.61 -6.96 0.85
N GLU A 26 20.70 -5.70 0.40
CA GLU A 26 20.24 -4.53 1.16
C GLU A 26 18.72 -4.56 1.39
N LEU A 27 17.94 -4.89 0.35
CA LEU A 27 16.50 -5.05 0.39
C LEU A 27 16.09 -6.14 1.39
N GLY A 28 16.69 -7.32 1.28
CA GLY A 28 16.38 -8.44 2.17
C GLY A 28 16.71 -8.15 3.63
N ALA A 29 17.86 -7.54 3.90
CA ALA A 29 18.25 -7.13 5.25
C ALA A 29 17.22 -6.13 5.85
N ALA A 30 16.79 -5.14 5.09
CA ALA A 30 15.82 -4.16 5.53
C ALA A 30 14.44 -4.80 5.81
N TYR A 31 13.97 -5.68 4.92
CA TYR A 31 12.68 -6.34 5.09
C TYR A 31 12.66 -7.37 6.23
N THR A 32 13.81 -7.96 6.53
CA THR A 32 13.97 -8.84 7.70
C THR A 32 14.03 -8.06 9.02
N ASP A 33 14.62 -6.87 9.02
CA ASP A 33 14.78 -6.05 10.23
C ASP A 33 13.54 -5.19 10.54
N ILE A 34 13.15 -4.30 9.62
CA ILE A 34 12.08 -3.30 9.84
C ILE A 34 10.90 -3.42 8.87
N GLY A 35 11.00 -4.21 7.79
CA GLY A 35 9.91 -4.36 6.82
C GLY A 35 9.65 -3.14 5.92
N PHE A 36 10.48 -2.10 5.98
CA PHE A 36 10.35 -0.84 5.24
C PHE A 36 11.65 -0.45 4.57
N ILE A 37 11.53 0.11 3.36
CA ILE A 37 12.61 0.78 2.62
C ILE A 37 12.08 2.07 2.00
N THR A 38 12.98 2.94 1.58
CA THR A 38 12.70 3.91 0.52
C THR A 38 13.52 3.55 -0.71
N ILE A 39 13.00 3.85 -1.90
CA ILE A 39 13.71 3.66 -3.16
C ILE A 39 13.77 4.97 -3.93
N ARG A 40 14.95 5.25 -4.51
CA ARG A 40 15.18 6.36 -5.46
C ARG A 40 15.54 5.81 -6.85
N ASN A 41 15.50 6.64 -7.88
CA ASN A 41 15.78 6.27 -9.27
C ASN A 41 14.88 5.13 -9.77
N HIS A 42 13.62 5.16 -9.37
CA HIS A 42 12.61 4.13 -9.64
C HIS A 42 11.89 4.32 -10.98
N GLY A 43 12.08 5.46 -11.64
CA GLY A 43 11.48 5.73 -12.95
C GLY A 43 9.98 6.11 -12.91
N PHE A 44 9.37 6.24 -11.74
CA PHE A 44 8.04 6.84 -11.63
C PHE A 44 8.15 8.35 -11.90
N GLY A 45 7.41 8.85 -12.92
CA GLY A 45 7.54 10.24 -13.35
C GLY A 45 6.99 11.23 -12.33
N GLU A 46 7.73 12.31 -12.07
CA GLU A 46 7.27 13.38 -11.18
C GLU A 46 6.02 14.06 -11.75
N ASP A 47 5.94 14.23 -13.08
CA ASP A 47 4.79 14.76 -13.79
C ASP A 47 3.54 13.90 -13.60
N VAL A 48 3.67 12.59 -13.64
CA VAL A 48 2.57 11.63 -13.37
C VAL A 48 2.14 11.72 -11.91
N GLN A 49 3.08 11.86 -11.00
CA GLN A 49 2.79 12.03 -9.57
C GLN A 49 2.02 13.32 -9.30
N ASP A 50 2.51 14.44 -9.83
CA ASP A 50 1.91 15.76 -9.61
C ASP A 50 0.50 15.84 -10.19
N GLU A 51 0.30 15.33 -11.42
CA GLU A 51 -1.01 15.25 -12.04
C GLU A 51 -1.98 14.38 -11.23
N LEU A 52 -1.51 13.24 -10.72
CA LEU A 52 -2.32 12.35 -9.90
C LEU A 52 -2.77 13.02 -8.58
N TYR A 53 -1.86 13.73 -7.90
CA TYR A 53 -2.21 14.48 -6.69
C TYR A 53 -3.16 15.64 -6.99
N HIS A 54 -2.95 16.33 -8.13
CA HIS A 54 -3.84 17.37 -8.57
C HIS A 54 -5.26 16.84 -8.81
N LYS A 55 -5.41 15.76 -9.58
CA LYS A 55 -6.71 15.11 -9.84
C LYS A 55 -7.38 14.57 -8.57
N ALA A 56 -6.60 14.01 -7.65
CA ALA A 56 -7.12 13.60 -6.35
C ALA A 56 -7.67 14.80 -5.57
N SER A 57 -6.94 15.93 -5.57
CA SER A 57 -7.37 17.16 -4.91
C SER A 57 -8.65 17.75 -5.53
N GLU A 58 -8.77 17.74 -6.87
CA GLU A 58 -9.99 18.16 -7.58
C GLU A 58 -11.19 17.30 -7.13
N PHE A 59 -11.05 15.97 -7.11
CA PHE A 59 -12.12 15.06 -6.69
C PHE A 59 -12.55 15.31 -5.23
N PHE A 60 -11.62 15.38 -4.30
CA PHE A 60 -11.95 15.60 -2.88
C PHE A 60 -12.49 17.01 -2.62
N GLY A 61 -12.22 17.97 -3.50
CA GLY A 61 -12.80 19.31 -3.49
C GLY A 61 -14.25 19.40 -3.99
N LEU A 62 -14.79 18.35 -4.60
CA LEU A 62 -16.19 18.31 -5.04
C LEU A 62 -17.16 18.35 -3.84
N GLU A 63 -18.35 18.85 -4.09
CA GLU A 63 -19.43 18.87 -3.10
C GLU A 63 -19.69 17.46 -2.52
N LYS A 64 -19.98 17.39 -1.22
CA LYS A 64 -20.18 16.12 -0.50
C LYS A 64 -21.25 15.23 -1.15
N SER A 65 -22.32 15.81 -1.66
CA SER A 65 -23.39 15.10 -2.36
C SER A 65 -22.94 14.45 -3.67
N ILE A 66 -22.04 15.13 -4.41
CA ILE A 66 -21.45 14.60 -5.65
C ILE A 66 -20.53 13.43 -5.32
N LYS A 67 -19.61 13.59 -4.37
CA LYS A 67 -18.73 12.50 -3.95
C LYS A 67 -19.50 11.28 -3.46
N ALA A 68 -20.57 11.48 -2.69
CA ALA A 68 -21.40 10.40 -2.17
C ALA A 68 -22.09 9.56 -3.25
N ALA A 69 -22.37 10.14 -4.43
CA ALA A 69 -22.94 9.40 -5.56
C ALA A 69 -21.98 8.33 -6.13
N TYR A 70 -20.68 8.45 -5.85
CA TYR A 70 -19.65 7.49 -6.24
C TYR A 70 -19.32 6.44 -5.16
N GLU A 71 -20.04 6.48 -4.04
CA GLU A 71 -19.98 5.44 -3.02
C GLU A 71 -20.97 4.32 -3.37
N ILE A 72 -20.45 3.17 -3.81
CA ILE A 72 -21.26 2.09 -4.38
C ILE A 72 -21.44 1.00 -3.32
N ASP A 73 -22.69 0.76 -2.97
CA ASP A 73 -23.07 -0.29 -2.04
C ASP A 73 -22.64 -1.69 -2.55
N GLY A 74 -22.18 -2.52 -1.63
CA GLY A 74 -21.78 -3.90 -1.92
C GLY A 74 -20.33 -4.05 -2.41
N LEU A 75 -19.60 -2.97 -2.73
CA LEU A 75 -18.20 -3.04 -3.13
C LEU A 75 -17.21 -3.06 -1.95
N ALA A 76 -17.68 -2.97 -0.71
CA ALA A 76 -16.84 -2.96 0.49
C ALA A 76 -15.66 -1.96 0.40
N GLY A 77 -15.89 -0.79 -0.21
CA GLY A 77 -14.86 0.21 -0.48
C GLY A 77 -13.78 -0.18 -1.48
N GLN A 78 -13.90 -1.32 -2.19
CA GLN A 78 -12.85 -1.82 -3.10
C GLN A 78 -12.73 -1.00 -4.39
N ARG A 79 -13.72 -0.22 -4.75
CA ARG A 79 -13.74 0.70 -5.92
C ARG A 79 -14.57 1.94 -5.59
N GLY A 80 -14.20 3.06 -6.23
CA GLY A 80 -14.92 4.32 -6.08
C GLY A 80 -14.61 5.00 -4.76
N TYR A 81 -15.56 5.77 -4.27
CA TYR A 81 -15.44 6.61 -3.09
C TYR A 81 -15.85 5.87 -1.81
N THR A 82 -15.13 6.14 -0.74
CA THR A 82 -15.54 5.78 0.63
C THR A 82 -15.54 7.05 1.48
N SER A 83 -16.69 7.35 2.06
CA SER A 83 -16.90 8.60 2.78
C SER A 83 -16.17 8.63 4.13
N PHE A 84 -15.97 9.86 4.61
CA PHE A 84 -15.27 10.16 5.86
C PHE A 84 -15.84 9.37 7.05
N GLY A 85 -14.94 8.78 7.85
CA GLY A 85 -15.29 8.12 9.09
C GLY A 85 -15.94 6.73 8.95
N LYS A 86 -15.84 6.07 7.80
CA LYS A 86 -16.36 4.70 7.61
C LYS A 86 -15.35 3.60 7.94
N GLU A 87 -14.09 3.80 7.64
CA GLU A 87 -13.03 2.82 7.94
C GLU A 87 -12.43 3.09 9.32
N HIS A 88 -12.14 2.03 10.06
CA HIS A 88 -11.41 2.09 11.32
C HIS A 88 -10.30 1.04 11.35
N ALA A 89 -9.25 1.29 12.12
CA ALA A 89 -8.21 0.30 12.36
C ALA A 89 -8.78 -0.88 13.15
N LYS A 90 -8.26 -2.08 12.91
CA LYS A 90 -8.67 -3.30 13.64
C LYS A 90 -8.61 -3.08 15.15
N GLY A 91 -9.71 -3.41 15.83
CA GLY A 91 -9.81 -3.27 17.30
C GLY A 91 -9.94 -1.83 17.80
N ASN A 92 -10.14 -0.85 16.92
CA ASN A 92 -10.42 0.53 17.29
C ASN A 92 -11.91 0.86 17.02
N GLU A 93 -12.59 1.42 18.02
CA GLU A 93 -14.00 1.88 17.87
C GLU A 93 -14.07 3.28 17.22
N ALA A 94 -13.00 4.07 17.33
CA ALA A 94 -12.91 5.38 16.71
C ALA A 94 -12.57 5.25 15.23
N ALA A 95 -13.37 5.90 14.38
CA ALA A 95 -13.12 5.95 12.96
C ALA A 95 -11.88 6.79 12.65
N ASP A 96 -11.17 6.41 11.58
CA ASP A 96 -10.05 7.18 11.05
C ASP A 96 -10.53 8.49 10.42
N LEU A 97 -9.74 9.55 10.56
CA LEU A 97 -10.07 10.88 10.06
C LEU A 97 -9.73 11.02 8.57
N LYS A 98 -10.31 10.16 7.75
CA LYS A 98 -10.02 10.09 6.31
C LYS A 98 -11.25 9.75 5.46
N GLU A 99 -11.19 10.17 4.22
CA GLU A 99 -12.01 9.68 3.11
C GLU A 99 -11.07 9.20 2.00
N PHE A 100 -11.51 8.32 1.10
CA PHE A 100 -10.62 7.84 0.04
C PHE A 100 -11.34 7.43 -1.24
N TRP A 101 -10.57 7.37 -2.33
CA TRP A 101 -10.96 6.82 -3.62
C TRP A 101 -10.10 5.62 -3.96
N GLN A 102 -10.69 4.57 -4.54
CA GLN A 102 -9.98 3.36 -4.94
C GLN A 102 -10.18 3.02 -6.41
N VAL A 103 -9.05 2.67 -7.05
CA VAL A 103 -8.98 2.14 -8.41
C VAL A 103 -8.28 0.79 -8.35
N GLY A 104 -8.88 -0.22 -8.99
CA GLY A 104 -8.28 -1.55 -9.15
C GLY A 104 -7.69 -1.74 -10.54
N GLN A 105 -7.47 -3.00 -10.91
CA GLN A 105 -6.87 -3.37 -12.20
C GLN A 105 -7.56 -2.67 -13.38
N PRO A 106 -6.85 -1.82 -14.14
CA PRO A 106 -7.43 -1.06 -15.23
C PRO A 106 -7.41 -1.79 -16.58
N ASN A 107 -6.84 -3.01 -16.64
CA ASN A 107 -6.74 -3.77 -17.87
C ASN A 107 -7.95 -4.70 -18.05
N PRO A 108 -8.80 -4.48 -19.08
CA PRO A 108 -9.98 -5.30 -19.31
C PRO A 108 -9.71 -6.78 -19.54
N ALA A 109 -8.49 -7.14 -19.98
CA ALA A 109 -8.11 -8.55 -20.17
C ALA A 109 -8.12 -9.36 -18.86
N TYR A 110 -8.14 -8.70 -17.72
CA TYR A 110 -8.20 -9.31 -16.38
C TYR A 110 -9.54 -9.09 -15.68
N GLU A 111 -10.54 -8.52 -16.38
CA GLU A 111 -11.89 -8.45 -15.85
C GLU A 111 -12.46 -9.85 -15.62
N GLY A 112 -13.06 -10.05 -14.47
CA GLY A 112 -13.67 -11.31 -14.08
C GLY A 112 -14.61 -11.12 -12.89
N PRO A 113 -15.35 -12.16 -12.50
CA PRO A 113 -16.31 -12.07 -11.40
C PRO A 113 -15.66 -11.79 -10.05
N GLU A 114 -14.33 -11.93 -9.94
CA GLU A 114 -13.57 -11.68 -8.70
C GLU A 114 -13.26 -10.21 -8.49
N TYR A 115 -13.31 -9.37 -9.55
CA TYR A 115 -12.93 -7.95 -9.46
C TYR A 115 -14.03 -7.05 -10.01
N HIS A 116 -14.38 -6.06 -9.21
CA HIS A 116 -15.32 -5.04 -9.64
C HIS A 116 -14.68 -4.08 -10.66
N ASN A 117 -15.48 -3.59 -11.61
CA ASN A 117 -15.04 -2.58 -12.55
C ASN A 117 -14.70 -1.27 -11.85
N ASN A 118 -13.75 -0.53 -12.41
CA ASN A 118 -13.44 0.80 -11.93
C ASN A 118 -14.60 1.78 -12.19
N VAL A 119 -14.78 2.72 -11.29
CA VAL A 119 -15.80 3.77 -11.37
C VAL A 119 -15.22 4.98 -12.09
N SER A 120 -15.99 5.58 -13.00
CA SER A 120 -15.62 6.82 -13.67
C SER A 120 -16.29 8.02 -13.00
N VAL A 121 -15.59 9.15 -12.93
CA VAL A 121 -16.10 10.41 -12.39
C VAL A 121 -16.55 11.31 -13.53
N GLY A 122 -17.87 11.54 -13.65
CA GLY A 122 -18.44 12.30 -14.75
C GLY A 122 -18.01 13.77 -14.79
N GLU A 123 -17.79 14.37 -13.62
CA GLU A 123 -17.34 15.74 -13.44
C GLU A 123 -15.85 15.95 -13.78
N LEU A 124 -15.08 14.87 -13.81
CA LEU A 124 -13.62 14.90 -14.01
C LEU A 124 -13.19 13.87 -15.06
N PRO A 125 -13.38 14.13 -16.36
CA PRO A 125 -13.16 13.14 -17.43
C PRO A 125 -11.74 12.56 -17.48
N GLU A 126 -10.70 13.34 -17.12
CA GLU A 126 -9.30 12.92 -17.15
C GLU A 126 -8.86 12.16 -15.89
N PHE A 127 -9.69 12.17 -14.85
CA PHE A 127 -9.40 11.52 -13.56
C PHE A 127 -9.05 10.03 -13.71
N ALA A 128 -9.85 9.30 -14.46
CA ALA A 128 -9.63 7.87 -14.68
C ALA A 128 -8.31 7.58 -15.44
N LEU A 129 -7.92 8.46 -16.38
CA LEU A 129 -6.67 8.30 -17.14
C LEU A 129 -5.45 8.52 -16.25
N SER A 130 -5.44 9.56 -15.42
CA SER A 130 -4.35 9.86 -14.49
C SER A 130 -4.12 8.69 -13.51
N PHE A 131 -5.20 8.14 -12.95
CA PHE A 131 -5.12 6.96 -12.07
C PHE A 131 -4.64 5.71 -12.80
N LYS A 132 -5.09 5.48 -14.03
CA LYS A 132 -4.64 4.35 -14.86
C LYS A 132 -3.14 4.41 -15.13
N LEU A 133 -2.61 5.57 -15.53
CA LEU A 133 -1.18 5.74 -15.83
C LEU A 133 -0.32 5.51 -14.60
N ALA A 134 -0.70 6.08 -13.47
CA ALA A 134 0.01 5.89 -12.20
C ALA A 134 -0.05 4.43 -11.73
N TYR A 135 -1.22 3.79 -11.82
CA TYR A 135 -1.39 2.37 -11.49
C TYR A 135 -0.40 1.49 -12.28
N GLN A 136 -0.34 1.67 -13.61
CA GLN A 136 0.49 0.86 -14.49
C GLN A 136 1.99 1.01 -14.18
N GLN A 137 2.45 2.24 -13.92
CA GLN A 137 3.85 2.48 -13.56
C GLN A 137 4.21 1.87 -12.20
N LEU A 138 3.35 2.07 -11.18
CA LEU A 138 3.58 1.51 -9.83
C LEU A 138 3.51 -0.02 -9.83
N GLU A 139 2.58 -0.62 -10.60
CA GLU A 139 2.52 -2.07 -10.78
C GLU A 139 3.81 -2.59 -11.40
N GLY A 140 4.36 -1.93 -12.42
CA GLY A 140 5.63 -2.29 -13.04
C GLY A 140 6.81 -2.26 -12.06
N ILE A 141 6.93 -1.19 -11.28
CA ILE A 141 7.97 -1.06 -10.24
C ILE A 141 7.81 -2.14 -9.17
N GLY A 142 6.57 -2.36 -8.72
CA GLY A 142 6.28 -3.37 -7.69
C GLY A 142 6.60 -4.78 -8.15
N ARG A 143 6.33 -5.13 -9.43
CA ARG A 143 6.69 -6.44 -10.00
C ARG A 143 8.20 -6.63 -10.05
N GLU A 144 8.98 -5.60 -10.40
CA GLU A 144 10.44 -5.68 -10.35
C GLU A 144 10.97 -5.83 -8.92
N LEU A 145 10.36 -5.17 -7.93
CA LEU A 145 10.72 -5.39 -6.52
C LEU A 145 10.40 -6.81 -6.06
N LEU A 146 9.27 -7.39 -6.50
CA LEU A 146 8.95 -8.80 -6.20
C LEU A 146 9.94 -9.78 -6.83
N LYS A 147 10.51 -9.47 -8.01
CA LYS A 147 11.62 -10.26 -8.57
C LYS A 147 12.87 -10.22 -7.69
N ALA A 148 13.24 -9.04 -7.18
CA ALA A 148 14.36 -8.91 -6.25
C ALA A 148 14.09 -9.66 -4.93
N ILE A 149 12.86 -9.64 -4.44
CA ILE A 149 12.41 -10.43 -3.27
C ILE A 149 12.51 -11.94 -3.56
N ALA A 150 12.09 -12.40 -4.74
CA ALA A 150 12.21 -13.80 -5.14
C ALA A 150 13.66 -14.26 -5.12
N VAL A 151 14.58 -13.47 -5.69
CA VAL A 151 16.02 -13.76 -5.67
C VAL A 151 16.57 -13.83 -4.23
N TYR A 152 16.18 -12.89 -3.36
CA TYR A 152 16.59 -12.93 -1.95
C TYR A 152 16.11 -14.19 -1.23
N LEU A 153 14.90 -14.65 -1.56
CA LEU A 153 14.30 -15.85 -1.00
C LEU A 153 14.77 -17.15 -1.69
N GLU A 154 15.77 -17.09 -2.58
CA GLU A 154 16.28 -18.24 -3.34
C GLU A 154 15.18 -18.95 -4.15
N LEU A 155 14.19 -18.20 -4.66
CA LEU A 155 13.12 -18.66 -5.54
C LEU A 155 13.47 -18.38 -7.01
N ASP A 156 12.71 -18.97 -7.94
CA ASP A 156 12.72 -18.52 -9.34
C ASP A 156 12.41 -17.03 -9.41
N ILE A 157 13.17 -16.29 -10.20
CA ILE A 157 13.03 -14.82 -10.32
C ILE A 157 11.61 -14.39 -10.72
N ASN A 158 10.89 -15.23 -11.45
CA ASN A 158 9.52 -14.99 -11.89
C ASN A 158 8.47 -15.63 -10.98
N TYR A 159 8.84 -16.12 -9.78
CA TYR A 159 7.94 -16.82 -8.87
C TYR A 159 6.62 -16.06 -8.62
N PHE A 160 6.68 -14.75 -8.44
CA PHE A 160 5.50 -13.94 -8.19
C PHE A 160 4.73 -13.54 -9.45
N GLU A 161 5.36 -13.62 -10.64
CA GLU A 161 4.82 -13.05 -11.88
C GLU A 161 3.42 -13.57 -12.22
N SER A 162 3.21 -14.89 -12.20
CA SER A 162 1.92 -15.53 -12.47
C SER A 162 0.86 -15.26 -11.40
N TRP A 163 1.29 -14.84 -10.21
CA TRP A 163 0.41 -14.55 -9.09
C TRP A 163 -0.03 -13.09 -9.04
N VAL A 164 0.77 -12.15 -9.54
CA VAL A 164 0.46 -10.72 -9.51
C VAL A 164 -0.08 -10.20 -10.83
N GLN A 165 0.19 -10.89 -11.92
CA GLN A 165 -0.38 -10.54 -13.22
C GLN A 165 -1.91 -10.66 -13.18
N GLY A 166 -2.60 -9.51 -13.34
CA GLY A 166 -4.06 -9.44 -13.17
C GLY A 166 -4.53 -9.64 -11.74
N GLY A 167 -3.66 -9.39 -10.75
CA GLY A 167 -4.02 -9.44 -9.34
C GLY A 167 -4.97 -8.31 -8.92
N ASN A 168 -5.53 -8.42 -7.72
CA ASN A 168 -6.45 -7.42 -7.16
C ASN A 168 -5.73 -6.22 -6.54
N SER A 169 -4.69 -5.73 -7.22
CA SER A 169 -3.96 -4.55 -6.76
C SER A 169 -4.85 -3.32 -6.75
N ILE A 170 -4.60 -2.41 -5.82
CA ILE A 170 -5.41 -1.21 -5.60
C ILE A 170 -4.51 0.02 -5.50
N LEU A 171 -4.83 1.05 -6.27
CA LEU A 171 -4.32 2.40 -6.09
C LEU A 171 -5.36 3.20 -5.30
N ARG A 172 -5.00 3.66 -4.09
CA ARG A 172 -5.90 4.39 -3.20
C ARG A 172 -5.43 5.83 -3.04
N ALA A 173 -6.24 6.81 -3.45
CA ALA A 173 -6.04 8.19 -3.04
C ALA A 173 -6.75 8.42 -1.70
N ILE A 174 -6.02 8.89 -0.70
CA ILE A 174 -6.52 9.19 0.64
C ILE A 174 -6.46 10.69 0.87
N HIS A 175 -7.58 11.25 1.30
CA HIS A 175 -7.67 12.62 1.78
C HIS A 175 -7.92 12.62 3.28
N TYR A 176 -7.08 13.33 3.99
CA TYR A 176 -7.25 13.67 5.40
C TYR A 176 -7.63 15.15 5.46
N PRO A 177 -8.93 15.46 5.62
CA PRO A 177 -9.38 16.85 5.62
C PRO A 177 -8.84 17.65 6.81
N PRO A 178 -8.98 18.99 6.81
CA PRO A 178 -8.63 19.83 7.94
C PRO A 178 -9.35 19.38 9.22
N ILE A 179 -8.64 19.37 10.33
CA ILE A 179 -9.20 19.07 11.65
C ILE A 179 -9.79 20.37 12.19
N THR A 180 -11.12 20.48 12.19
CA THR A 180 -11.83 21.72 12.59
C THR A 180 -12.27 21.73 14.04
N ILE A 181 -12.34 20.55 14.69
CA ILE A 181 -12.69 20.34 16.08
C ILE A 181 -11.70 19.38 16.73
N ASP A 182 -11.55 19.43 18.04
CA ASP A 182 -10.67 18.50 18.75
C ASP A 182 -11.11 17.05 18.45
N PRO A 183 -10.22 16.24 17.83
CA PRO A 183 -10.58 14.89 17.41
C PRO A 183 -10.61 13.86 18.56
N GLY A 184 -10.28 14.26 19.77
CA GLY A 184 -10.17 13.37 20.93
C GLY A 184 -9.16 12.24 20.66
N ASN A 185 -9.63 10.99 20.70
CA ASN A 185 -8.80 9.79 20.46
C ASN A 185 -8.69 9.39 18.97
N SER A 186 -9.41 10.08 18.07
CA SER A 186 -9.33 9.78 16.64
C SER A 186 -8.04 10.31 16.03
N VAL A 187 -7.43 9.51 15.14
CA VAL A 187 -6.21 9.86 14.41
C VAL A 187 -6.45 9.79 12.91
N ARG A 188 -5.53 10.35 12.11
CA ARG A 188 -5.60 10.30 10.63
C ARG A 188 -5.69 8.86 10.10
N ALA A 189 -4.83 7.96 10.61
CA ALA A 189 -4.98 6.52 10.42
C ALA A 189 -4.46 5.79 11.65
N GLY A 190 -5.29 4.94 12.26
CA GLY A 190 -4.91 4.10 13.39
C GLY A 190 -3.80 3.12 13.04
N GLN A 191 -3.19 2.53 14.05
CA GLN A 191 -2.12 1.54 13.85
C GLN A 191 -2.67 0.30 13.12
N HIS A 192 -1.97 -0.13 12.08
CA HIS A 192 -2.36 -1.26 11.23
C HIS A 192 -1.15 -1.84 10.50
N GLU A 193 -1.36 -2.97 9.87
CA GLU A 193 -0.49 -3.61 8.90
C GLU A 193 -1.23 -3.70 7.56
N ASP A 194 -0.49 -3.62 6.45
CA ASP A 194 -1.09 -3.73 5.12
C ASP A 194 -1.40 -5.17 4.76
N ILE A 195 -2.53 -5.41 4.08
CA ILE A 195 -3.07 -6.76 3.84
C ILE A 195 -2.46 -7.43 2.58
N ASN A 196 -1.62 -6.75 1.84
CA ASN A 196 -1.10 -7.14 0.51
C ASN A 196 0.27 -7.87 0.57
N LEU A 197 0.93 -8.02 -0.60
CA LEU A 197 2.34 -8.46 -0.66
C LEU A 197 3.28 -7.32 -0.27
N ILE A 198 3.21 -6.20 -1.00
CA ILE A 198 3.99 -4.98 -0.74
C ILE A 198 3.16 -3.74 -1.06
N THR A 199 3.41 -2.65 -0.35
CA THR A 199 2.83 -1.34 -0.63
C THR A 199 3.90 -0.40 -1.17
N LEU A 200 3.59 0.32 -2.24
CA LEU A 200 4.41 1.41 -2.76
C LEU A 200 3.70 2.73 -2.46
N LEU A 201 4.31 3.57 -1.66
CA LEU A 201 3.74 4.85 -1.25
C LEU A 201 4.55 6.00 -1.85
N MET A 202 3.90 6.80 -2.68
CA MET A 202 4.44 8.08 -3.13
C MET A 202 4.57 9.04 -1.94
N GLY A 203 5.55 9.93 -1.98
CA GLY A 203 5.74 10.94 -0.95
C GLY A 203 4.43 11.65 -0.63
N ALA A 204 3.99 11.57 0.62
CA ALA A 204 2.76 12.24 1.05
C ALA A 204 2.96 13.76 1.07
N SER A 205 1.87 14.52 0.88
CA SER A 205 1.90 15.99 0.89
C SER A 205 2.26 16.60 2.25
N ALA A 206 2.29 15.81 3.32
CA ALA A 206 2.66 16.24 4.68
C ALA A 206 3.14 15.06 5.52
N GLU A 207 3.83 15.36 6.62
CA GLU A 207 4.33 14.41 7.60
C GLU A 207 3.22 13.65 8.35
N GLY A 208 3.61 12.74 9.23
CA GLY A 208 2.71 12.02 10.15
C GLY A 208 2.80 10.50 10.07
N LEU A 209 3.43 9.92 9.02
CA LEU A 209 3.67 8.49 8.95
C LEU A 209 4.70 8.06 10.01
N GLN A 210 4.34 7.06 10.81
CA GLN A 210 5.20 6.48 11.83
C GLN A 210 5.16 4.94 11.73
N VAL A 211 6.31 4.31 11.93
CA VAL A 211 6.49 2.86 11.94
C VAL A 211 6.95 2.40 13.31
N LEU A 212 6.42 1.30 13.81
CA LEU A 212 6.80 0.70 15.08
C LEU A 212 8.04 -0.16 14.90
N ASN A 213 9.15 0.22 15.53
CA ASN A 213 10.38 -0.58 15.45
C ASN A 213 10.36 -1.79 16.41
N LYS A 214 11.39 -2.64 16.33
CA LYS A 214 11.55 -3.82 17.18
C LYS A 214 11.69 -3.54 18.69
N ASN A 215 11.98 -2.28 19.05
CA ASN A 215 12.06 -1.85 20.45
C ASN A 215 10.73 -1.27 20.96
N ASN A 216 9.64 -1.41 20.18
CA ASN A 216 8.33 -0.78 20.44
C ASN A 216 8.37 0.75 20.47
N GLU A 217 9.23 1.37 19.66
CA GLU A 217 9.34 2.81 19.53
C GLU A 217 8.77 3.24 18.16
N TRP A 218 8.01 4.34 18.13
CA TRP A 218 7.49 4.93 16.91
C TRP A 218 8.55 5.77 16.22
N ILE A 219 8.93 5.39 15.01
CA ILE A 219 9.88 6.12 14.16
C ILE A 219 9.11 6.88 13.09
N GLY A 220 9.27 8.20 13.03
CA GLY A 220 8.72 9.03 11.95
C GLY A 220 9.41 8.72 10.62
N ILE A 221 8.62 8.56 9.57
CA ILE A 221 9.10 8.47 8.19
C ILE A 221 8.91 9.83 7.55
N THR A 222 10.03 10.48 7.21
CA THR A 222 10.02 11.69 6.40
C THR A 222 10.10 11.29 4.93
N ALA A 223 9.13 11.73 4.14
CA ALA A 223 9.17 11.54 2.69
C ALA A 223 10.40 12.24 2.10
N ILE A 224 11.25 11.50 1.41
CA ILE A 224 12.36 12.06 0.65
C ILE A 224 11.81 12.42 -0.74
N PRO A 225 11.91 13.68 -1.19
CA PRO A 225 11.47 14.05 -2.54
C PRO A 225 12.06 13.12 -3.60
N GLY A 226 11.24 12.70 -4.57
CA GLY A 226 11.65 11.78 -5.63
C GLY A 226 11.90 10.33 -5.17
N SER A 227 11.44 9.94 -3.98
CA SER A 227 11.52 8.57 -3.50
C SER A 227 10.13 7.97 -3.22
N LEU A 228 10.02 6.66 -3.42
CA LEU A 228 8.87 5.87 -2.94
C LEU A 228 9.23 5.21 -1.61
N VAL A 229 8.28 5.20 -0.66
CA VAL A 229 8.35 4.34 0.52
C VAL A 229 7.76 2.99 0.14
N VAL A 230 8.45 1.89 0.46
CA VAL A 230 7.93 0.55 0.15
C VAL A 230 7.99 -0.32 1.40
N ASN A 231 6.86 -0.95 1.72
CA ASN A 231 6.77 -1.85 2.87
C ASN A 231 6.19 -3.21 2.52
N VAL A 232 6.57 -4.19 3.31
CA VAL A 232 6.03 -5.55 3.32
C VAL A 232 4.63 -5.54 3.89
N GLY A 233 3.72 -6.31 3.30
CA GLY A 233 2.38 -6.56 3.81
C GLY A 233 2.21 -7.96 4.40
N ASP A 234 1.08 -8.18 5.05
CA ASP A 234 0.74 -9.42 5.77
C ASP A 234 0.81 -10.68 4.90
N MET A 235 0.40 -10.58 3.62
CA MET A 235 0.44 -11.75 2.72
C MET A 235 1.87 -12.21 2.47
N LEU A 236 2.81 -11.27 2.27
CA LEU A 236 4.22 -11.62 2.08
C LEU A 236 4.84 -12.11 3.40
N GLN A 237 4.48 -11.51 4.54
CA GLN A 237 4.90 -12.01 5.87
C GLN A 237 4.47 -13.46 6.09
N ARG A 238 3.19 -13.79 5.79
CA ARG A 238 2.68 -15.17 5.90
C ARG A 238 3.43 -16.11 4.99
N LEU A 239 3.57 -15.76 3.71
CA LEU A 239 4.27 -16.56 2.70
C LEU A 239 5.72 -16.83 3.11
N THR A 240 6.40 -15.86 3.70
CA THR A 240 7.79 -15.99 4.16
C THR A 240 7.92 -16.49 5.61
N ASN A 241 6.84 -16.98 6.21
CA ASN A 241 6.83 -17.46 7.60
C ASN A 241 7.45 -16.46 8.58
N GLY A 242 7.23 -15.16 8.38
CA GLY A 242 7.75 -14.09 9.21
C GLY A 242 9.23 -13.75 8.99
N VAL A 243 9.89 -14.27 7.95
CA VAL A 243 11.25 -13.83 7.55
C VAL A 243 11.23 -12.37 7.15
N MET A 244 10.30 -12.01 6.29
CA MET A 244 10.01 -10.60 5.96
C MET A 244 8.86 -10.10 6.83
N LYS A 245 8.98 -8.92 7.39
CA LYS A 245 8.06 -8.41 8.42
C LYS A 245 7.06 -7.42 7.85
N SER A 246 5.79 -7.71 8.02
CA SER A 246 4.73 -6.69 7.94
C SER A 246 4.75 -5.88 9.23
N THR A 247 5.15 -4.64 9.13
CA THR A 247 5.41 -3.82 10.32
C THR A 247 4.27 -2.84 10.56
N THR A 248 3.78 -2.84 11.80
CA THR A 248 2.73 -1.93 12.25
C THR A 248 3.14 -0.48 12.03
N HIS A 249 2.25 0.29 11.40
CA HIS A 249 2.44 1.70 11.13
C HIS A 249 1.15 2.49 11.35
N ARG A 250 1.26 3.82 11.44
CA ARG A 250 0.12 4.72 11.66
C ARG A 250 0.35 6.09 11.04
N VAL A 251 -0.72 6.88 10.90
CA VAL A 251 -0.63 8.31 10.55
C VAL A 251 -1.20 9.13 11.70
N VAL A 252 -0.34 9.83 12.41
CA VAL A 252 -0.72 10.67 13.54
C VAL A 252 -1.30 12.02 13.08
N ASN A 253 -2.09 12.65 13.96
CA ASN A 253 -2.55 14.00 13.73
C ASN A 253 -1.34 14.97 13.73
N PRO A 254 -1.35 16.00 12.89
CA PRO A 254 -0.28 16.98 12.87
C PRO A 254 -0.33 17.88 14.13
N PRO A 255 0.71 18.70 14.39
CA PRO A 255 0.65 19.74 15.38
C PRO A 255 -0.57 20.66 15.19
N ARG A 256 -1.12 21.20 16.28
CA ARG A 256 -2.37 21.97 16.28
C ARG A 256 -2.35 23.18 15.33
N GLU A 257 -1.19 23.75 15.16
CA GLU A 257 -0.95 24.91 14.28
C GLU A 257 -1.20 24.59 12.80
N THR A 258 -1.13 23.32 12.43
CA THR A 258 -1.33 22.85 11.04
C THR A 258 -2.63 22.06 10.84
N TRP A 259 -3.52 22.05 11.82
CA TRP A 259 -4.83 21.35 11.70
C TRP A 259 -5.67 21.87 10.54
N GLY A 260 -5.55 23.14 10.19
CA GLY A 260 -6.27 23.76 9.07
C GLY A 260 -5.84 23.28 7.67
N THR A 261 -4.87 22.36 7.56
CA THR A 261 -4.35 21.89 6.26
C THR A 261 -4.77 20.46 5.95
N SER A 262 -5.23 20.25 4.69
CA SER A 262 -5.46 18.92 4.14
C SER A 262 -4.14 18.17 3.97
N ARG A 263 -4.19 16.83 4.10
CA ARG A 263 -3.10 15.94 3.71
C ARG A 263 -3.61 14.93 2.68
N TYR A 264 -2.81 14.68 1.67
CA TYR A 264 -3.06 13.64 0.68
C TYR A 264 -1.99 12.56 0.78
N SER A 265 -2.39 11.31 0.51
CA SER A 265 -1.49 10.15 0.49
C SER A 265 -2.01 9.16 -0.53
N ILE A 266 -1.13 8.63 -1.39
CA ILE A 266 -1.57 7.75 -2.47
C ILE A 266 -0.73 6.46 -2.46
N PRO A 267 -1.09 5.46 -1.63
CA PRO A 267 -0.50 4.14 -1.65
C PRO A 267 -1.01 3.30 -2.83
N PHE A 268 -0.12 2.48 -3.37
CA PHE A 268 -0.41 1.38 -4.27
C PHE A 268 -0.22 0.05 -3.53
N PHE A 269 -1.29 -0.68 -3.33
CA PHE A 269 -1.31 -1.98 -2.67
C PHE A 269 -1.17 -3.08 -3.71
N LEU A 270 -0.01 -3.71 -3.81
CA LEU A 270 0.23 -4.79 -4.75
C LEU A 270 -0.31 -6.11 -4.19
N HIS A 271 -1.45 -6.53 -4.71
CA HIS A 271 -2.11 -7.77 -4.33
C HIS A 271 -1.91 -8.87 -5.38
N PRO A 272 -1.83 -10.12 -4.96
CA PRO A 272 -1.89 -11.25 -5.87
C PRO A 272 -3.34 -11.52 -6.32
N VAL A 273 -3.49 -12.45 -7.26
CA VAL A 273 -4.79 -13.07 -7.57
C VAL A 273 -5.33 -13.84 -6.35
N GLY A 274 -6.66 -13.83 -6.16
CA GLY A 274 -7.30 -14.42 -4.98
C GLY A 274 -6.98 -15.89 -4.73
N LYS A 275 -6.70 -16.68 -5.79
CA LYS A 275 -6.33 -18.09 -5.70
C LYS A 275 -4.88 -18.38 -5.27
N MET A 276 -4.01 -17.36 -5.15
CA MET A 276 -2.64 -17.56 -4.69
C MET A 276 -2.62 -18.19 -3.30
N PRO A 277 -1.93 -19.35 -3.12
CA PRO A 277 -1.75 -19.91 -1.77
C PRO A 277 -0.75 -19.06 -0.97
N LEU A 278 -1.09 -18.73 0.27
CA LEU A 278 -0.21 -18.06 1.24
C LEU A 278 0.44 -19.07 2.20
N ASN A 279 0.67 -20.29 1.72
CA ASN A 279 1.34 -21.32 2.48
C ASN A 279 2.80 -20.93 2.69
N ALA A 280 3.30 -21.10 3.91
CA ALA A 280 4.69 -20.78 4.21
C ALA A 280 5.67 -21.54 3.30
N LEU A 281 6.57 -20.80 2.66
CA LEU A 281 7.63 -21.35 1.80
C LEU A 281 8.51 -22.31 2.60
N SER A 282 8.84 -23.47 2.04
CA SER A 282 9.60 -24.52 2.72
C SER A 282 10.99 -24.06 3.17
N ASN A 283 11.66 -23.22 2.38
CA ASN A 283 12.96 -22.62 2.72
C ASN A 283 12.87 -21.53 3.82
N CYS A 284 11.66 -21.07 4.13
CA CYS A 284 11.39 -20.16 5.26
C CYS A 284 11.00 -20.90 6.55
N ILE A 285 10.96 -22.24 6.55
CA ILE A 285 10.67 -23.07 7.73
C ILE A 285 11.96 -23.75 8.17
N SER A 286 12.23 -23.74 9.47
CA SER A 286 13.35 -24.46 10.09
C SER A 286 12.98 -24.95 11.51
N ASN A 287 13.88 -25.70 12.15
CA ASN A 287 13.67 -26.13 13.55
C ASN A 287 13.55 -24.92 14.49
N ASP A 288 14.31 -23.86 14.25
CA ASP A 288 14.28 -22.62 15.05
C ASP A 288 13.15 -21.67 14.64
N ARG A 289 12.52 -21.91 13.48
CA ARG A 289 11.38 -21.17 12.94
C ARG A 289 10.36 -22.14 12.37
N PRO A 290 9.61 -22.82 13.23
CA PRO A 290 8.53 -23.72 12.79
C PRO A 290 7.44 -22.93 12.04
N LYS A 291 6.61 -23.63 11.28
CA LYS A 291 5.47 -23.01 10.56
C LYS A 291 4.56 -22.26 11.55
N ALA A 292 4.44 -20.94 11.36
CA ALA A 292 3.72 -20.02 12.24
C ALA A 292 2.30 -19.71 11.79
N PHE A 293 2.00 -19.87 10.48
CA PHE A 293 0.71 -19.48 9.90
C PHE A 293 0.00 -20.69 9.29
N GLU A 294 -1.33 -20.72 9.43
CA GLU A 294 -2.18 -21.69 8.76
C GLU A 294 -2.23 -21.43 7.26
N ASP A 295 -2.49 -22.51 6.48
CA ASP A 295 -2.62 -22.43 5.03
C ASP A 295 -3.94 -21.72 4.67
N ILE A 296 -3.84 -20.72 3.80
CA ILE A 296 -4.99 -19.93 3.33
C ILE A 296 -4.68 -19.38 1.94
N THR A 297 -5.72 -19.10 1.14
CA THR A 297 -5.54 -18.34 -0.11
C THR A 297 -5.57 -16.83 0.15
N ALA A 298 -4.96 -16.06 -0.76
CA ALA A 298 -4.95 -14.60 -0.68
C ALA A 298 -6.37 -13.99 -0.66
N GLY A 299 -7.30 -14.55 -1.45
CA GLY A 299 -8.69 -14.10 -1.46
C GLY A 299 -9.40 -14.32 -0.13
N ASN A 300 -9.28 -15.51 0.45
CA ASN A 300 -9.89 -15.81 1.74
C ASN A 300 -9.27 -14.96 2.86
N TYR A 301 -7.95 -14.73 2.81
CA TYR A 301 -7.27 -13.86 3.77
C TYR A 301 -7.76 -12.42 3.65
N LEU A 302 -7.85 -11.87 2.44
CA LEU A 302 -8.38 -10.53 2.20
C LEU A 302 -9.82 -10.40 2.74
N GLU A 303 -10.68 -11.41 2.49
CA GLU A 303 -12.05 -11.42 2.97
C GLU A 303 -12.13 -11.35 4.51
N GLN A 304 -11.35 -12.16 5.21
CA GLN A 304 -11.25 -12.11 6.68
C GLN A 304 -10.86 -10.71 7.17
N ARG A 305 -9.85 -10.11 6.53
CA ARG A 305 -9.35 -8.78 6.91
C ARG A 305 -10.38 -7.68 6.67
N LEU A 306 -11.12 -7.72 5.54
CA LEU A 306 -12.17 -6.74 5.23
C LEU A 306 -13.32 -6.77 6.26
N ILE A 307 -13.66 -7.95 6.78
CA ILE A 307 -14.62 -8.10 7.88
C ILE A 307 -14.06 -7.47 9.17
N GLU A 308 -12.82 -7.76 9.51
CA GLU A 308 -12.17 -7.26 10.74
C GLU A 308 -12.02 -5.73 10.79
N ILE A 309 -11.88 -5.07 9.64
CA ILE A 309 -11.77 -3.59 9.55
C ILE A 309 -13.12 -2.91 9.25
N GLY A 310 -14.22 -3.64 9.24
CA GLY A 310 -15.59 -3.13 9.13
C GLY A 310 -16.03 -2.74 7.71
N LEU A 311 -15.27 -3.07 6.67
CA LEU A 311 -15.64 -2.79 5.28
C LEU A 311 -16.54 -3.88 4.66
N LYS A 312 -16.58 -5.08 5.25
CA LYS A 312 -17.48 -6.18 4.86
C LYS A 312 -18.23 -6.69 6.10
N LYS A 313 -19.49 -7.13 5.90
CA LYS A 313 -20.33 -7.74 6.96
C LYS A 313 -20.25 -9.26 6.89
#